data_bd9eeb78841fa8fe1f2eaebdc6e2420a
#
_entry.id   bd9eeb78841fa8fe1f2eaebdc6e2420a
#
_cell.length_a   1.000
_cell.length_b   1.000
_cell.length_c   1.000
_cell.angle_alpha   90.00
_cell.angle_beta   90.00
_cell.angle_gamma   90.00
#
_symmetry.space_group_name_H-M   'P 1'
#
loop_
_entity.id
_entity.type
_entity.pdbx_description
1 polymer ?
#
loop_
_entity_poly.entity_id
_entity_poly.type
_entity_poly.pdbx_seq_one_letter_code
_entity_poly.pdbx_strand_id
1 'polypeptide(L)'
;MARTHQDLHHRAERLNQQMHHILTTHYPGLLAVYGAGTTVAAQLAVTAGGNPGRIHNETAFAHLCATAPIPASSGKTTRHRLNPGGDRRANAALHRIALVRLRHDPTTKNYANRRTQEGKTTKEIIRCLKRAIAREVYRALTQPPPTDTTSTLAAHRKRHHLTQTDVAHALNTLPHQNLRHRKPPTPTTPTHTPLPPIPHHP
;
A
#
# COMPACT_ATOMS: atom_id res chain seq x y z
N MET A 1 11.11 -40.76 9.45
CA MET A 1 11.58 -39.43 8.97
C MET A 1 10.85 -38.96 7.74
N ALA A 2 10.81 -39.69 6.60
CA ALA A 2 10.14 -39.24 5.38
C ALA A 2 8.64 -38.96 5.55
N ARG A 3 7.88 -39.84 6.22
CA ARG A 3 6.44 -39.64 6.52
C ARG A 3 6.18 -38.38 7.34
N THR A 4 6.95 -38.15 8.39
CA THR A 4 6.81 -36.94 9.23
C THR A 4 7.06 -35.67 8.44
N HIS A 5 8.04 -35.69 7.52
CA HIS A 5 8.29 -34.54 6.64
C HIS A 5 7.10 -34.28 5.71
N GLN A 6 6.54 -35.34 5.10
CA GLN A 6 5.36 -35.23 4.23
C GLN A 6 4.15 -34.69 4.99
N ASP A 7 3.88 -35.20 6.19
CA ASP A 7 2.76 -34.76 7.02
C ASP A 7 2.88 -33.28 7.41
N LEU A 8 4.08 -32.84 7.78
CA LEU A 8 4.35 -31.43 8.10
C LEU A 8 4.21 -30.54 6.86
N HIS A 9 4.65 -31.01 5.69
CA HIS A 9 4.50 -30.29 4.43
C HIS A 9 3.03 -30.10 4.08
N HIS A 10 2.24 -31.18 4.07
CA HIS A 10 0.80 -31.11 3.81
C HIS A 10 0.06 -30.21 4.82
N ARG A 11 0.47 -30.25 6.10
CA ARG A 11 -0.10 -29.36 7.12
C ARG A 11 0.21 -27.90 6.83
N ALA A 12 1.45 -27.59 6.44
CA ALA A 12 1.86 -26.24 6.08
C ALA A 12 1.10 -25.72 4.85
N GLU A 13 0.91 -26.55 3.83
CA GLU A 13 0.12 -26.20 2.65
C GLU A 13 -1.34 -25.91 2.99
N ARG A 14 -2.00 -26.76 3.78
CA ARG A 14 -3.38 -26.50 4.23
C ARG A 14 -3.50 -25.19 4.99
N LEU A 15 -2.57 -24.90 5.91
CA LEU A 15 -2.56 -23.64 6.65
C LEU A 15 -2.35 -22.44 5.72
N ASN A 16 -1.48 -22.58 4.73
CA ASN A 16 -1.25 -21.52 3.74
C ASN A 16 -2.49 -21.27 2.89
N GLN A 17 -3.23 -22.31 2.50
CA GLN A 17 -4.50 -22.19 1.78
C GLN A 17 -5.56 -21.49 2.63
N GLN A 18 -5.69 -21.85 3.92
CA GLN A 18 -6.60 -21.20 4.84
C GLN A 18 -6.28 -19.71 5.02
N MET A 19 -5.00 -19.37 5.22
CA MET A 19 -4.56 -17.97 5.29
C MET A 19 -4.86 -17.22 3.99
N HIS A 20 -4.62 -17.84 2.85
CA HIS A 20 -4.90 -17.24 1.55
C HIS A 20 -6.39 -16.94 1.39
N HIS A 21 -7.26 -17.89 1.75
CA HIS A 21 -8.71 -17.71 1.70
C HIS A 21 -9.17 -16.54 2.59
N ILE A 22 -8.70 -16.46 3.82
CA ILE A 22 -9.02 -15.35 4.74
C ILE A 22 -8.55 -14.01 4.16
N LEU A 23 -7.33 -13.96 3.62
CA LEU A 23 -6.78 -12.75 3.03
C LEU A 23 -7.55 -12.31 1.78
N THR A 24 -7.97 -13.25 0.93
CA THR A 24 -8.77 -12.95 -0.25
C THR A 24 -10.12 -12.35 0.12
N THR A 25 -10.72 -12.82 1.21
CA THR A 25 -12.02 -12.35 1.68
C THR A 25 -11.93 -10.99 2.37
N HIS A 26 -10.96 -10.81 3.27
CA HIS A 26 -10.93 -9.65 4.16
C HIS A 26 -9.88 -8.60 3.82
N TYR A 27 -8.80 -8.99 3.12
CA TYR A 27 -7.65 -8.12 2.81
C TYR A 27 -7.12 -8.31 1.39
N PRO A 28 -7.99 -8.32 0.35
CA PRO A 28 -7.55 -8.59 -1.03
C PRO A 28 -6.48 -7.60 -1.51
N GLY A 29 -6.52 -6.36 -1.04
CA GLY A 29 -5.51 -5.35 -1.34
C GLY A 29 -4.10 -5.74 -0.92
N LEU A 30 -3.94 -6.48 0.19
CA LEU A 30 -2.62 -6.93 0.64
C LEU A 30 -2.00 -7.97 -0.30
N LEU A 31 -2.82 -8.85 -0.88
CA LEU A 31 -2.36 -9.85 -1.85
C LEU A 31 -1.98 -9.20 -3.19
N ALA A 32 -2.54 -8.02 -3.50
CA ALA A 32 -2.19 -7.24 -4.68
C ALA A 32 -0.85 -6.50 -4.55
N VAL A 33 -0.30 -6.37 -3.34
CA VAL A 33 1.00 -5.72 -3.11
C VAL A 33 2.11 -6.59 -3.72
N TYR A 34 2.79 -6.09 -4.74
CA TYR A 34 3.86 -6.83 -5.41
C TYR A 34 4.96 -7.26 -4.45
N GLY A 35 5.24 -8.56 -4.41
CA GLY A 35 6.23 -9.17 -3.50
C GLY A 35 5.67 -9.57 -2.13
N ALA A 36 4.38 -9.36 -1.86
CA ALA A 36 3.71 -9.82 -0.66
C ALA A 36 3.05 -11.18 -0.91
N GLY A 37 3.74 -12.27 -0.62
CA GLY A 37 3.13 -13.61 -0.59
C GLY A 37 2.19 -13.76 0.62
N THR A 38 1.38 -14.84 0.63
CA THR A 38 0.35 -15.13 1.64
C THR A 38 0.84 -14.93 3.09
N THR A 39 1.98 -15.53 3.44
CA THR A 39 2.53 -15.44 4.81
C THR A 39 2.93 -14.00 5.19
N VAL A 40 3.47 -13.24 4.25
CA VAL A 40 3.87 -11.85 4.47
C VAL A 40 2.65 -10.97 4.61
N ALA A 41 1.65 -11.14 3.75
CA ALA A 41 0.38 -10.44 3.81
C ALA A 41 -0.37 -10.72 5.13
N ALA A 42 -0.43 -12.00 5.55
CA ALA A 42 -1.02 -12.39 6.82
C ALA A 42 -0.33 -11.74 8.01
N GLN A 43 1.01 -11.71 8.03
CA GLN A 43 1.76 -11.02 9.09
C GLN A 43 1.42 -9.54 9.17
N LEU A 44 1.30 -8.87 8.04
CA LEU A 44 0.96 -7.44 7.98
C LEU A 44 -0.49 -7.18 8.41
N ALA A 45 -1.43 -8.07 8.04
CA ALA A 45 -2.82 -8.01 8.51
C ALA A 45 -2.91 -8.18 10.02
N VAL A 46 -2.20 -9.15 10.60
CA VAL A 46 -2.13 -9.36 12.06
C VAL A 46 -1.54 -8.15 12.77
N THR A 47 -0.49 -7.55 12.23
CA THR A 47 0.13 -6.35 12.81
C THR A 47 -0.82 -5.15 12.78
N ALA A 48 -1.57 -4.97 11.69
CA ALA A 48 -2.58 -3.92 11.60
C ALA A 48 -3.71 -4.13 12.61
N GLY A 49 -4.08 -5.39 12.86
CA GLY A 49 -5.17 -5.77 13.75
C GLY A 49 -6.55 -5.53 13.13
N GLY A 50 -7.57 -6.01 13.82
CA GLY A 50 -8.97 -5.88 13.37
C GLY A 50 -9.64 -4.54 13.68
N ASN A 51 -8.93 -3.58 14.28
CA ASN A 51 -9.48 -2.27 14.60
C ASN A 51 -8.97 -1.19 13.62
N PRO A 52 -9.78 -0.78 12.64
CA PRO A 52 -9.40 0.24 11.66
C PRO A 52 -9.06 1.60 12.30
N GLY A 53 -9.72 1.92 13.43
CA GLY A 53 -9.50 3.17 14.16
C GLY A 53 -8.15 3.25 14.88
N ARG A 54 -7.45 2.13 15.06
CA ARG A 54 -6.15 2.09 15.77
C ARG A 54 -5.03 2.74 14.97
N ILE A 55 -5.07 2.64 13.65
CA ILE A 55 -4.03 3.18 12.77
C ILE A 55 -4.61 4.38 12.00
N HIS A 56 -4.55 5.55 12.60
CA HIS A 56 -5.19 6.76 12.08
C HIS A 56 -4.57 7.29 10.77
N ASN A 57 -3.28 6.99 10.53
CA ASN A 57 -2.59 7.48 9.35
C ASN A 57 -1.37 6.62 8.98
N GLU A 58 -0.83 6.88 7.80
CA GLU A 58 0.34 6.21 7.24
C GLU A 58 1.59 6.31 8.14
N THR A 59 1.76 7.45 8.81
CA THR A 59 2.91 7.66 9.70
C THR A 59 2.81 6.77 10.93
N ALA A 60 1.62 6.63 11.53
CA ALA A 60 1.37 5.73 12.65
C ALA A 60 1.67 4.27 12.27
N PHE A 61 1.24 3.84 11.07
CA PHE A 61 1.56 2.52 10.56
C PHE A 61 3.08 2.31 10.36
N ALA A 62 3.78 3.32 9.84
CA ALA A 62 5.22 3.24 9.68
C ALA A 62 5.97 3.17 11.02
N HIS A 63 5.48 3.85 12.06
CA HIS A 63 6.00 3.71 13.41
C HIS A 63 5.74 2.31 13.97
N LEU A 64 4.55 1.79 13.81
CA LEU A 64 4.17 0.44 14.21
C LEU A 64 5.07 -0.62 13.55
N CYS A 65 5.40 -0.46 12.27
CA CYS A 65 6.29 -1.35 11.52
C CYS A 65 7.79 -1.05 11.71
N ALA A 66 8.16 -0.13 12.62
CA ALA A 66 9.54 0.30 12.85
C ALA A 66 10.27 0.79 11.56
N THR A 67 9.53 1.40 10.63
CA THR A 67 10.08 1.95 9.36
C THR A 67 10.09 3.47 9.33
N ALA A 68 9.48 4.15 10.30
CA ALA A 68 9.55 5.59 10.42
C ALA A 68 10.97 6.00 10.84
N PRO A 69 11.59 6.98 10.14
CA PRO A 69 12.90 7.47 10.53
C PRO A 69 12.81 8.27 11.83
N ILE A 70 13.75 8.05 12.74
CA ILE A 70 13.90 8.88 13.94
C ILE A 70 14.94 9.93 13.67
N PRO A 71 14.64 11.24 13.78
CA PRO A 71 15.63 12.29 13.65
C PRO A 71 16.78 12.10 14.64
N ALA A 72 18.00 12.23 14.15
CA ALA A 72 19.22 12.13 14.94
C ALA A 72 20.17 13.25 14.51
N SER A 73 19.61 14.45 14.37
CA SER A 73 20.35 15.62 13.93
C SER A 73 21.10 16.26 15.11
N SER A 74 22.33 16.68 14.86
CA SER A 74 23.08 17.54 15.77
C SER A 74 23.72 18.66 14.95
N GLY A 75 23.39 19.93 15.26
CA GLY A 75 23.93 21.10 14.58
C GLY A 75 23.73 21.08 13.07
N LYS A 76 24.81 21.11 12.29
CA LYS A 76 24.78 21.21 10.82
C LYS A 76 24.44 19.89 10.09
N THR A 77 24.33 18.76 10.81
CA THR A 77 24.16 17.44 10.18
C THR A 77 22.75 16.90 10.40
N THR A 78 21.99 16.73 9.32
CA THR A 78 20.68 16.08 9.36
C THR A 78 20.84 14.57 9.11
N ARG A 79 20.67 13.77 10.15
CA ARG A 79 20.71 12.30 10.06
C ARG A 79 19.47 11.67 10.64
N HIS A 80 19.21 10.43 10.26
CA HIS A 80 18.13 9.62 10.77
C HIS A 80 18.69 8.30 11.27
N ARG A 81 18.26 7.88 12.46
CA ARG A 81 18.57 6.55 13.03
C ARG A 81 17.42 5.59 12.87
N LEU A 82 17.72 4.31 13.09
CA LEU A 82 16.69 3.27 13.12
C LEU A 82 15.73 3.50 14.29
N ASN A 83 14.45 3.20 14.05
CA ASN A 83 13.47 3.07 15.10
C ASN A 83 13.59 1.67 15.73
N PRO A 84 14.03 1.52 16.99
CA PRO A 84 14.11 0.23 17.66
C PRO A 84 12.75 -0.27 18.15
N GLY A 85 11.77 0.62 18.30
CA GLY A 85 10.40 0.30 18.66
C GLY A 85 9.58 -0.25 17.50
N GLY A 86 8.41 -0.77 17.80
CA GLY A 86 7.48 -1.30 16.82
C GLY A 86 7.59 -2.81 16.61
N ASP A 87 6.74 -3.34 15.75
CA ASP A 87 6.62 -4.77 15.49
C ASP A 87 7.77 -5.26 14.60
N ARG A 88 8.65 -6.08 15.18
CA ARG A 88 9.78 -6.70 14.46
C ARG A 88 9.33 -7.64 13.36
N ARG A 89 8.18 -8.32 13.53
CA ARG A 89 7.65 -9.27 12.54
C ARG A 89 7.14 -8.51 11.32
N ALA A 90 6.44 -7.39 11.52
CA ALA A 90 6.04 -6.50 10.44
C ALA A 90 7.26 -5.90 9.72
N ASN A 91 8.28 -5.48 10.46
CA ASN A 91 9.53 -4.98 9.88
C ASN A 91 10.22 -6.04 9.00
N ALA A 92 10.25 -7.30 9.46
CA ALA A 92 10.79 -8.42 8.69
C ALA A 92 9.93 -8.74 7.46
N ALA A 93 8.60 -8.64 7.55
CA ALA A 93 7.68 -8.80 6.44
C ALA A 93 7.96 -7.75 5.35
N LEU A 94 8.05 -6.48 5.71
CA LEU A 94 8.41 -5.40 4.78
C LEU A 94 9.81 -5.56 4.17
N HIS A 95 10.76 -6.10 4.95
CA HIS A 95 12.10 -6.40 4.46
C HIS A 95 12.09 -7.49 3.38
N ARG A 96 11.29 -8.56 3.58
CA ARG A 96 11.12 -9.62 2.56
C ARG A 96 10.54 -9.07 1.26
N ILE A 97 9.51 -8.23 1.33
CA ILE A 97 8.98 -7.55 0.14
C ILE A 97 10.07 -6.73 -0.56
N ALA A 98 10.86 -5.96 0.19
CA ALA A 98 11.94 -5.15 -0.37
C ALA A 98 12.99 -6.01 -1.09
N LEU A 99 13.38 -7.16 -0.51
CA LEU A 99 14.32 -8.09 -1.13
C LEU A 99 13.76 -8.72 -2.42
N VAL A 100 12.49 -9.15 -2.40
CA VAL A 100 11.82 -9.69 -3.59
C VAL A 100 11.80 -8.65 -4.72
N ARG A 101 11.44 -7.40 -4.39
CA ARG A 101 11.42 -6.30 -5.37
C ARG A 101 12.81 -5.97 -5.91
N LEU A 102 13.82 -5.89 -5.06
CA LEU A 102 15.21 -5.69 -5.49
C LEU A 102 15.69 -6.80 -6.45
N ARG A 103 15.19 -8.02 -6.26
CA ARG A 103 15.57 -9.14 -7.12
C ARG A 103 14.78 -9.19 -8.44
N HIS A 104 13.50 -8.83 -8.44
CA HIS A 104 12.59 -9.14 -9.56
C HIS A 104 11.96 -7.90 -10.21
N ASP A 105 11.87 -6.74 -9.52
CA ASP A 105 11.24 -5.55 -10.06
C ASP A 105 12.27 -4.61 -10.71
N PRO A 106 12.19 -4.37 -12.02
CA PRO A 106 13.09 -3.46 -12.72
C PRO A 106 13.04 -2.02 -12.16
N THR A 107 11.85 -1.55 -11.77
CA THR A 107 11.67 -0.20 -11.23
C THR A 107 12.43 -0.03 -9.93
N THR A 108 12.32 -1.03 -9.02
CA THR A 108 13.07 -1.03 -7.76
C THR A 108 14.57 -1.16 -7.97
N LYS A 109 15.03 -1.96 -8.96
CA LYS A 109 16.45 -2.05 -9.32
C LYS A 109 16.98 -0.72 -9.80
N ASN A 110 16.28 -0.04 -10.70
CA ASN A 110 16.68 1.26 -11.22
C ASN A 110 16.73 2.32 -10.10
N TYR A 111 15.76 2.30 -9.20
CA TYR A 111 15.80 3.13 -8.00
C TYR A 111 17.04 2.85 -7.15
N ALA A 112 17.34 1.59 -6.86
CA ALA A 112 18.48 1.20 -6.05
C ALA A 112 19.80 1.63 -6.69
N ASN A 113 19.98 1.43 -7.99
CA ASN A 113 21.17 1.83 -8.74
C ASN A 113 21.38 3.35 -8.67
N ARG A 114 20.33 4.14 -8.91
CA ARG A 114 20.40 5.61 -8.79
C ARG A 114 20.82 6.03 -7.39
N ARG A 115 20.22 5.44 -6.35
CA ARG A 115 20.54 5.77 -4.95
C ARG A 115 21.97 5.37 -4.57
N THR A 116 22.49 4.30 -5.15
CA THR A 116 23.89 3.89 -4.98
C THR A 116 24.84 4.91 -5.63
N GLN A 117 24.52 5.42 -6.82
CA GLN A 117 25.29 6.48 -7.48
C GLN A 117 25.28 7.79 -6.66
N GLU A 118 24.19 8.06 -5.93
CA GLU A 118 24.10 9.18 -4.98
C GLU A 118 24.87 8.91 -3.66
N GLY A 119 25.64 7.83 -3.56
CA GLY A 119 26.48 7.49 -2.39
C GLY A 119 25.72 6.82 -1.24
N LYS A 120 24.48 6.35 -1.42
CA LYS A 120 23.76 5.64 -0.37
C LYS A 120 24.17 4.18 -0.27
N THR A 121 24.29 3.71 0.96
CA THR A 121 24.56 2.31 1.25
C THR A 121 23.32 1.44 1.00
N THR A 122 23.54 0.15 0.71
CA THR A 122 22.43 -0.83 0.55
C THR A 122 21.47 -0.84 1.75
N LYS A 123 22.00 -0.68 2.97
CA LYS A 123 21.17 -0.63 4.18
C LYS A 123 20.25 0.59 4.19
N GLU A 124 20.71 1.74 3.72
CA GLU A 124 19.90 2.96 3.60
C GLU A 124 18.85 2.82 2.52
N ILE A 125 19.20 2.26 1.38
CA ILE A 125 18.28 1.98 0.27
C ILE A 125 17.14 1.07 0.73
N ILE A 126 17.45 -0.03 1.41
CA ILE A 126 16.45 -0.94 1.97
C ILE A 126 15.54 -0.24 2.99
N ARG A 127 16.06 0.68 3.82
CA ARG A 127 15.22 1.48 4.73
C ARG A 127 14.24 2.36 3.99
N CYS A 128 14.69 3.05 2.94
CA CYS A 128 13.83 3.86 2.10
C CYS A 128 12.75 3.00 1.42
N LEU A 129 13.12 1.85 0.88
CA LEU A 129 12.18 0.91 0.26
C LEU A 129 11.14 0.41 1.26
N LYS A 130 11.55 -0.02 2.46
CA LYS A 130 10.61 -0.45 3.50
C LYS A 130 9.62 0.65 3.87
N ARG A 131 10.06 1.91 3.93
CA ARG A 131 9.17 3.04 4.21
C ARG A 131 8.16 3.26 3.09
N ALA A 132 8.60 3.15 1.83
CA ALA A 132 7.72 3.24 0.66
C ALA A 132 6.70 2.08 0.61
N ILE A 133 7.17 0.86 0.87
CA ILE A 133 6.32 -0.34 0.94
C ILE A 133 5.30 -0.24 2.10
N ALA A 134 5.70 0.26 3.26
CA ALA A 134 4.79 0.49 4.38
C ALA A 134 3.64 1.44 4.01
N ARG A 135 3.92 2.46 3.19
CA ARG A 135 2.91 3.38 2.65
C ARG A 135 1.93 2.67 1.73
N GLU A 136 2.44 1.83 0.84
CA GLU A 136 1.63 1.04 -0.09
C GLU A 136 0.74 0.04 0.67
N VAL A 137 1.32 -0.68 1.64
CA VAL A 137 0.61 -1.61 2.51
C VAL A 137 -0.48 -0.91 3.32
N TYR A 138 -0.21 0.27 3.86
CA TYR A 138 -1.22 1.06 4.57
C TYR A 138 -2.42 1.38 3.68
N ARG A 139 -2.17 1.79 2.43
CA ARG A 139 -3.24 2.04 1.46
C ARG A 139 -4.02 0.77 1.15
N ALA A 140 -3.32 -0.35 0.95
CA ALA A 140 -3.93 -1.64 0.69
C ALA A 140 -4.81 -2.15 1.86
N LEU A 141 -4.52 -1.73 3.09
CA LEU A 141 -5.29 -2.05 4.29
C LEU A 141 -6.52 -1.15 4.47
N THR A 142 -6.42 0.12 4.07
CA THR A 142 -7.43 1.15 4.38
C THR A 142 -8.31 1.53 3.20
N GLN A 143 -7.87 1.24 1.99
CA GLN A 143 -8.63 1.50 0.78
C GLN A 143 -9.15 0.18 0.23
N PRO A 144 -10.41 0.13 -0.24
CA PRO A 144 -10.86 -1.02 -1.00
C PRO A 144 -9.89 -1.18 -2.19
N PRO A 145 -9.62 -2.44 -2.62
CA PRO A 145 -8.82 -2.67 -3.80
C PRO A 145 -9.40 -1.79 -4.92
N PRO A 146 -8.54 -1.14 -5.73
CA PRO A 146 -9.05 -0.41 -6.87
C PRO A 146 -9.89 -1.40 -7.66
N THR A 147 -11.18 -1.15 -7.68
CA THR A 147 -12.07 -1.84 -8.59
C THR A 147 -11.62 -1.38 -9.97
N ASP A 148 -10.75 -2.17 -10.59
CA ASP A 148 -10.22 -1.96 -11.93
C ASP A 148 -11.32 -2.15 -12.99
N THR A 149 -12.52 -1.67 -12.66
CA THR A 149 -13.66 -1.68 -13.57
C THR A 149 -13.31 -0.89 -14.84
N THR A 150 -12.50 0.14 -14.71
CA THR A 150 -12.12 0.96 -15.88
C THR A 150 -10.95 0.36 -16.67
N SER A 151 -9.94 -0.24 -16.01
CA SER A 151 -8.81 -0.87 -16.72
C SER A 151 -9.24 -2.23 -17.29
N THR A 152 -10.08 -2.99 -16.58
CA THR A 152 -10.65 -4.26 -17.07
C THR A 152 -11.60 -4.01 -18.23
N LEU A 153 -12.46 -3.00 -18.16
CA LEU A 153 -13.36 -2.64 -19.27
C LEU A 153 -12.59 -2.11 -20.48
N ALA A 154 -11.55 -1.30 -20.27
CA ALA A 154 -10.70 -0.84 -21.37
C ALA A 154 -9.89 -1.98 -21.99
N ALA A 155 -9.33 -2.89 -21.18
CA ALA A 155 -8.63 -4.07 -21.65
C ALA A 155 -9.56 -5.09 -22.33
N HIS A 156 -10.77 -5.28 -21.79
CA HIS A 156 -11.79 -6.14 -22.38
C HIS A 156 -12.24 -5.59 -23.74
N ARG A 157 -12.48 -4.30 -23.82
CA ARG A 157 -12.83 -3.61 -25.05
C ARG A 157 -11.75 -3.75 -26.11
N LYS A 158 -10.46 -3.56 -25.76
CA LYS A 158 -9.32 -3.76 -26.67
C LYS A 158 -9.23 -5.19 -27.18
N ARG A 159 -9.45 -6.19 -26.33
CA ARG A 159 -9.43 -7.62 -26.71
C ARG A 159 -10.53 -7.95 -27.74
N HIS A 160 -11.67 -7.28 -27.66
CA HIS A 160 -12.79 -7.51 -28.56
C HIS A 160 -12.84 -6.51 -29.72
N HIS A 161 -11.78 -5.70 -29.93
CA HIS A 161 -11.67 -4.69 -30.98
C HIS A 161 -12.85 -3.69 -30.99
N LEU A 162 -13.50 -3.48 -29.82
CA LEU A 162 -14.63 -2.55 -29.69
C LEU A 162 -14.13 -1.13 -29.45
N THR A 163 -14.70 -0.16 -30.18
CA THR A 163 -14.46 1.26 -29.94
C THR A 163 -15.32 1.77 -28.76
N GLN A 164 -15.03 2.98 -28.26
CA GLN A 164 -15.88 3.61 -27.23
C GLN A 164 -17.29 3.90 -27.76
N THR A 165 -17.37 4.21 -29.05
CA THR A 165 -18.63 4.44 -29.76
C THR A 165 -19.48 3.18 -29.86
N ASP A 166 -18.87 2.03 -30.13
CA ASP A 166 -19.59 0.74 -30.22
C ASP A 166 -20.23 0.36 -28.89
N VAL A 167 -19.48 0.53 -27.79
CA VAL A 167 -19.99 0.27 -26.45
C VAL A 167 -21.07 1.27 -26.05
N ALA A 168 -20.90 2.54 -26.39
CA ALA A 168 -21.91 3.57 -26.12
C ALA A 168 -23.21 3.32 -26.90
N HIS A 169 -23.10 2.89 -28.13
CA HIS A 169 -24.23 2.50 -28.98
C HIS A 169 -24.98 1.28 -28.42
N ALA A 170 -24.24 0.23 -27.97
CA ALA A 170 -24.80 -0.95 -27.36
C ALA A 170 -25.51 -0.67 -26.03
N LEU A 171 -25.04 0.32 -25.26
CA LEU A 171 -25.61 0.73 -23.97
C LEU A 171 -26.65 1.86 -24.11
N ASN A 172 -26.94 2.29 -25.34
CA ASN A 172 -27.85 3.44 -25.64
C ASN A 172 -27.45 4.72 -24.88
N THR A 173 -26.14 4.97 -24.71
CA THR A 173 -25.56 6.11 -23.99
C THR A 173 -24.65 6.91 -24.90
N LEU A 174 -24.54 8.23 -24.65
CA LEU A 174 -23.63 9.08 -25.42
C LEU A 174 -22.17 8.87 -24.99
N PRO A 175 -21.21 8.78 -25.94
CA PRO A 175 -19.80 8.48 -25.65
C PRO A 175 -19.14 9.41 -24.64
N HIS A 176 -19.57 10.66 -24.54
CA HIS A 176 -19.03 11.68 -23.64
C HIS A 176 -19.59 11.61 -22.20
N GLN A 177 -20.70 10.92 -21.97
CA GLN A 177 -21.32 10.77 -20.64
C GLN A 177 -20.51 9.80 -19.75
N ASN A 178 -19.77 8.86 -20.32
CA ASN A 178 -18.91 7.95 -19.59
C ASN A 178 -17.65 8.61 -18.98
N LEU A 179 -17.36 9.87 -19.33
CA LEU A 179 -16.22 10.63 -18.81
C LEU A 179 -16.56 11.46 -17.56
N ARG A 180 -17.85 11.69 -17.27
CA ARG A 180 -18.26 12.55 -16.14
C ARG A 180 -18.19 11.88 -14.77
N HIS A 181 -18.05 10.56 -14.69
CA HIS A 181 -17.85 9.85 -13.40
C HIS A 181 -16.40 9.83 -12.92
N ARG A 182 -15.49 10.61 -13.54
CA ARG A 182 -14.04 10.58 -13.22
C ARG A 182 -13.57 11.57 -12.16
N LYS A 183 -14.43 12.44 -11.64
CA LYS A 183 -14.01 13.37 -10.59
C LYS A 183 -15.10 13.47 -9.53
N PRO A 184 -14.84 13.06 -8.28
CA PRO A 184 -15.70 13.48 -7.19
C PRO A 184 -15.67 15.02 -7.13
N PRO A 185 -16.78 15.70 -6.81
CA PRO A 185 -16.77 17.13 -6.65
C PRO A 185 -15.75 17.49 -5.58
N THR A 186 -14.88 18.43 -5.89
CA THR A 186 -14.03 19.08 -4.90
C THR A 186 -14.91 19.65 -3.83
N PRO A 187 -14.63 19.41 -2.53
CA PRO A 187 -15.40 20.04 -1.46
C PRO A 187 -15.23 21.55 -1.62
N THR A 188 -16.36 22.23 -1.82
CA THR A 188 -16.45 23.69 -1.84
C THR A 188 -16.01 24.16 -0.46
N THR A 189 -14.96 24.94 -0.39
CA THR A 189 -14.50 25.62 0.82
C THR A 189 -15.66 26.45 1.36
N PRO A 190 -16.06 26.31 2.62
CA PRO A 190 -17.07 27.18 3.18
C PRO A 190 -16.56 28.61 3.16
N THR A 191 -17.31 29.49 2.53
CA THR A 191 -17.10 30.92 2.52
C THR A 191 -17.08 31.41 3.97
N HIS A 192 -15.95 31.94 4.38
CA HIS A 192 -15.76 32.54 5.72
C HIS A 192 -16.65 33.76 5.80
N THR A 193 -17.80 33.63 6.47
CA THR A 193 -18.62 34.78 6.88
C THR A 193 -17.87 35.49 8.00
N PRO A 194 -17.54 36.77 7.89
CA PRO A 194 -16.89 37.52 8.99
C PRO A 194 -17.84 37.64 10.17
N LEU A 195 -17.34 37.30 11.36
CA LEU A 195 -18.04 37.52 12.64
C LEU A 195 -18.25 39.04 12.89
N PRO A 196 -19.41 39.41 13.42
CA PRO A 196 -19.65 40.81 13.82
C PRO A 196 -18.77 41.24 14.99
N PRO A 197 -18.42 42.53 15.12
CA PRO A 197 -17.55 43.03 16.17
C PRO A 197 -18.20 42.91 17.55
N ILE A 198 -17.39 42.52 18.53
CA ILE A 198 -17.79 42.42 19.95
C ILE A 198 -17.99 43.85 20.52
N PRO A 199 -19.13 44.19 21.15
CA PRO A 199 -19.30 45.47 21.79
C PRO A 199 -18.45 45.56 23.07
N HIS A 200 -17.61 46.57 23.16
CA HIS A 200 -16.95 46.96 24.41
C HIS A 200 -18.01 47.59 25.35
N HIS A 201 -18.20 46.98 26.48
CA HIS A 201 -18.88 47.61 27.62
C HIS A 201 -17.86 48.38 28.46
N PRO A 202 -18.26 49.58 29.00
CA PRO A 202 -17.41 50.45 29.79
C PRO A 202 -17.07 49.89 31.17
#